data_ef58aac5aeee9ac8b79eeffd3972b9f7
#
_entry.id   ef58aac5aeee9ac8b79eeffd3972b9f7
#
_cell.length_a   1.000
_cell.length_b   1.000
_cell.length_c   1.000
_cell.angle_alpha   90.00
_cell.angle_beta   90.00
_cell.angle_gamma   90.00
#
_symmetry.space_group_name_H-M   'P 1'
#
loop_
_entity.id
_entity.type
_entity.pdbx_description
1 polymer ?
#
loop_
_entity_poly.entity_id
_entity_poly.type
_entity_poly.pdbx_seq_one_letter_code
_entity_poly.pdbx_strand_id
1 'polypeptide(L)'
;LATSLGNQTLVIIDMLSRMGRNVPTFCIDTNLLFEETYKLWSEIEMRYGIRIERLHSPLSLEDQAAIAGEKLWEAKPDECCRIRKVLPLRQRIQGMGAWITGLRRTPGSSTRGDVRGVEWDLVNGLFKVNPLWAWRREDVSKYISAQGIPTHPLLEQGYQSIGCEPCTRPTKDSNERSGRW
;
A
#
# COMPACT_ATOMS: atom_id res chain seq x y z
N LEU A 1 -8.21 7.12 3.02
CA LEU A 1 -6.84 6.86 2.61
C LEU A 1 -6.62 5.35 2.52
N ALA A 2 -6.17 4.87 1.37
CA ALA A 2 -5.67 3.50 1.23
C ALA A 2 -4.18 3.46 1.59
N THR A 3 -3.80 2.65 2.56
CA THR A 3 -2.40 2.47 2.95
C THR A 3 -1.95 1.02 2.76
N SER A 4 -0.69 0.84 2.43
CA SER A 4 0.05 -0.42 2.55
C SER A 4 1.19 -0.29 3.55
N LEU A 5 1.14 0.73 4.42
CA LEU A 5 2.20 1.11 5.36
C LEU A 5 3.57 1.36 4.70
N GLY A 6 3.54 1.66 3.40
CA GLY A 6 4.72 2.12 2.68
C GLY A 6 5.02 3.59 2.97
N ASN A 7 6.27 3.99 2.82
CA ASN A 7 6.78 5.32 3.17
C ASN A 7 5.89 6.48 2.70
N GLN A 8 5.36 6.41 1.48
CA GLN A 8 4.51 7.46 0.92
C GLN A 8 3.21 7.64 1.72
N THR A 9 2.57 6.53 2.08
CA THR A 9 1.32 6.60 2.84
C THR A 9 1.55 6.97 4.30
N LEU A 10 2.70 6.63 4.86
CA LEU A 10 3.10 7.08 6.20
C LEU A 10 3.31 8.59 6.24
N VAL A 11 3.93 9.18 5.21
CA VAL A 11 4.02 10.64 5.06
C VAL A 11 2.63 11.29 4.99
N ILE A 12 1.71 10.71 4.21
CA ILE A 12 0.34 11.25 4.12
C ILE A 12 -0.39 11.15 5.46
N ILE A 13 -0.23 10.06 6.21
CA ILE A 13 -0.80 9.91 7.56
C ILE A 13 -0.27 11.02 8.49
N ASP A 14 1.04 11.25 8.51
CA ASP A 14 1.64 12.31 9.32
C ASP A 14 1.12 13.69 8.94
N MET A 15 1.06 14.01 7.66
CA MET A 15 0.52 15.29 7.17
C MET A 15 -0.94 15.49 7.59
N LEU A 16 -1.79 14.47 7.42
CA LEU A 16 -3.20 14.54 7.82
C LEU A 16 -3.33 14.74 9.33
N SER A 17 -2.54 14.04 10.12
CA SER A 17 -2.51 14.20 11.58
C SER A 17 -2.11 15.62 11.99
N ARG A 18 -1.05 16.18 11.39
CA ARG A 18 -0.61 17.58 11.64
C ARG A 18 -1.62 18.62 11.23
N MET A 19 -2.43 18.33 10.22
CA MET A 19 -3.53 19.19 9.78
C MET A 19 -4.78 19.04 10.65
N GLY A 20 -4.77 18.19 11.66
CA GLY A 20 -5.93 17.87 12.48
C GLY A 20 -7.08 17.23 11.68
N ARG A 21 -6.76 16.52 10.59
CA ARG A 21 -7.76 15.88 9.72
C ARG A 21 -7.84 14.39 10.00
N ASN A 22 -9.03 13.97 10.45
CA ASN A 22 -9.34 12.55 10.61
C ASN A 22 -9.95 12.03 9.30
N VAL A 23 -9.14 11.37 8.48
CA VAL A 23 -9.56 10.75 7.23
C VAL A 23 -9.64 9.23 7.45
N PRO A 24 -10.79 8.60 7.16
CA PRO A 24 -10.90 7.14 7.24
C PRO A 24 -9.75 6.46 6.48
N THR A 25 -8.96 5.69 7.20
CA THR A 25 -7.78 5.01 6.67
C THR A 25 -7.97 3.52 6.73
N PHE A 26 -7.62 2.81 5.66
CA PHE A 26 -7.72 1.36 5.58
C PHE A 26 -6.48 0.73 4.95
N CYS A 27 -6.19 -0.49 5.35
CA CYS A 27 -5.13 -1.33 4.78
C CYS A 27 -5.71 -2.68 4.37
N ILE A 28 -5.26 -3.20 3.24
CA ILE A 28 -5.64 -4.53 2.78
C ILE A 28 -4.74 -5.55 3.43
N ASP A 29 -5.31 -6.33 4.35
CA ASP A 29 -4.64 -7.49 4.92
C ASP A 29 -4.91 -8.72 4.06
N THR A 30 -3.88 -9.19 3.41
CA THR A 30 -3.95 -10.37 2.55
C THR A 30 -3.82 -11.69 3.31
N ASN A 31 -3.62 -11.66 4.64
CA ASN A 31 -3.19 -12.78 5.48
C ASN A 31 -1.83 -13.37 5.05
N LEU A 32 -1.07 -12.64 4.24
CA LEU A 32 0.25 -12.99 3.72
C LEU A 32 1.24 -11.84 3.90
N LEU A 33 0.97 -10.90 4.82
CA LEU A 33 1.89 -9.82 5.10
C LEU A 33 3.01 -10.32 6.03
N PHE A 34 4.15 -9.63 5.99
CA PHE A 34 5.24 -9.85 6.96
C PHE A 34 4.79 -9.52 8.38
N GLU A 35 5.34 -10.20 9.36
CA GLU A 35 5.09 -9.88 10.78
C GLU A 35 5.50 -8.45 11.12
N GLU A 36 6.57 -7.96 10.53
CA GLU A 36 7.06 -6.59 10.67
C GLU A 36 6.04 -5.55 10.16
N THR A 37 5.23 -5.92 9.17
CA THR A 37 4.14 -5.06 8.69
C THR A 37 3.07 -4.89 9.76
N TYR A 38 2.70 -5.96 10.47
CA TYR A 38 1.72 -5.89 11.55
C TYR A 38 2.26 -5.10 12.77
N LYS A 39 3.55 -5.23 13.07
CA LYS A 39 4.21 -4.46 14.13
C LYS A 39 4.20 -2.97 13.80
N LEU A 40 4.62 -2.61 12.58
CA LEU A 40 4.58 -1.24 12.10
C LEU A 40 3.14 -0.68 12.08
N TRP A 41 2.15 -1.49 11.71
CA TRP A 41 0.74 -1.10 11.74
C TRP A 41 0.32 -0.63 13.13
N SER A 42 0.57 -1.46 14.15
CA SER A 42 0.24 -1.13 15.53
C SER A 42 0.99 0.11 16.03
N GLU A 43 2.25 0.26 15.65
CA GLU A 43 3.06 1.44 15.99
C GLU A 43 2.49 2.73 15.40
N ILE A 44 2.07 2.70 14.14
CA ILE A 44 1.46 3.85 13.45
C ILE A 44 0.12 4.22 14.09
N GLU A 45 -0.74 3.23 14.38
CA GLU A 45 -2.01 3.49 15.07
C GLU A 45 -1.78 4.17 16.43
N MET A 46 -0.83 3.67 17.21
CA MET A 46 -0.49 4.22 18.52
C MET A 46 0.11 5.64 18.42
N ARG A 47 1.05 5.85 17.49
CA ARG A 47 1.73 7.15 17.30
C ARG A 47 0.79 8.27 16.93
N TYR A 48 -0.16 8.01 16.02
CA TYR A 48 -1.06 9.04 15.48
C TYR A 48 -2.44 9.04 16.13
N GLY A 49 -2.72 8.12 17.06
CA GLY A 49 -4.04 7.99 17.69
C GLY A 49 -5.16 7.70 16.68
N ILE A 50 -4.85 6.97 15.62
CA ILE A 50 -5.80 6.61 14.56
C ILE A 50 -6.09 5.13 14.58
N ARG A 51 -7.21 4.74 13.97
CA ARG A 51 -7.50 3.35 13.66
C ARG A 51 -7.43 3.14 12.15
N ILE A 52 -6.65 2.16 11.72
CA ILE A 52 -6.54 1.75 10.33
C ILE A 52 -7.45 0.52 10.14
N GLU A 53 -8.53 0.70 9.39
CA GLU A 53 -9.48 -0.38 9.09
C GLU A 53 -8.78 -1.51 8.34
N ARG A 54 -8.96 -2.74 8.82
CA ARG A 54 -8.38 -3.94 8.23
C ARG A 54 -9.34 -4.54 7.22
N LEU A 55 -8.95 -4.58 5.94
CA LEU A 55 -9.74 -5.19 4.88
C LEU A 55 -9.21 -6.57 4.54
N HIS A 56 -10.05 -7.57 4.63
CA HIS A 56 -9.72 -8.94 4.26
C HIS A 56 -10.41 -9.37 2.97
N SER A 57 -9.82 -10.35 2.31
CA SER A 57 -10.55 -11.16 1.32
C SER A 57 -11.71 -11.88 2.00
N PRO A 58 -12.86 -12.02 1.34
CA PRO A 58 -13.95 -12.85 1.86
C PRO A 58 -13.59 -14.34 1.93
N LEU A 59 -12.55 -14.76 1.20
CA LEU A 59 -12.04 -16.14 1.24
C LEU A 59 -10.89 -16.27 2.23
N SER A 60 -10.90 -17.30 3.07
CA SER A 60 -9.72 -17.72 3.83
C SER A 60 -8.61 -18.20 2.91
N LEU A 61 -7.42 -18.46 3.42
CA LEU A 61 -6.34 -19.07 2.61
C LEU A 61 -6.66 -20.53 2.27
N GLU A 62 -7.31 -21.23 3.19
CA GLU A 62 -7.76 -22.61 3.02
C GLU A 62 -8.85 -22.71 1.94
N ASP A 63 -9.85 -21.83 1.97
CA ASP A 63 -10.90 -21.80 0.94
C ASP A 63 -10.31 -21.46 -0.44
N GLN A 64 -9.39 -20.49 -0.48
CA GLN A 64 -8.68 -20.16 -1.72
C GLN A 64 -7.90 -21.37 -2.25
N ALA A 65 -7.20 -22.11 -1.38
CA ALA A 65 -6.44 -23.30 -1.77
C ALA A 65 -7.35 -24.41 -2.30
N ALA A 66 -8.49 -24.62 -1.67
CA ALA A 66 -9.49 -25.61 -2.11
C ALA A 66 -10.08 -25.30 -3.51
N ILE A 67 -10.28 -24.01 -3.81
CA ILE A 67 -10.93 -23.59 -5.08
C ILE A 67 -9.89 -23.43 -6.21
N ALA A 68 -8.70 -22.89 -5.90
CA ALA A 68 -7.75 -22.42 -6.92
C ALA A 68 -6.36 -23.10 -6.82
N GLY A 69 -6.19 -24.02 -5.90
CA GLY A 69 -4.93 -24.72 -5.61
C GLY A 69 -4.07 -24.01 -4.57
N GLU A 70 -3.21 -24.80 -3.94
CA GLU A 70 -2.24 -24.28 -2.97
C GLU A 70 -1.32 -23.26 -3.61
N LYS A 71 -0.86 -22.30 -2.79
CA LYS A 71 0.10 -21.28 -3.20
C LYS A 71 -0.28 -20.55 -4.50
N LEU A 72 -1.54 -20.15 -4.62
CA LEU A 72 -2.03 -19.44 -5.80
C LEU A 72 -1.15 -18.25 -6.19
N TRP A 73 -0.44 -17.62 -5.24
CA TRP A 73 0.51 -16.52 -5.48
C TRP A 73 1.74 -16.93 -6.29
N GLU A 74 2.10 -18.22 -6.32
CA GLU A 74 3.19 -18.75 -7.16
C GLU A 74 2.66 -19.13 -8.55
N ALA A 75 1.52 -19.84 -8.60
CA ALA A 75 0.95 -20.35 -9.84
C ALA A 75 0.27 -19.28 -10.69
N LYS A 76 -0.51 -18.37 -10.06
CA LYS A 76 -1.29 -17.31 -10.73
C LYS A 76 -1.31 -16.04 -9.86
N PRO A 77 -0.19 -15.29 -9.78
CA PRO A 77 -0.05 -14.13 -8.89
C PRO A 77 -1.10 -13.04 -9.11
N ASP A 78 -1.49 -12.78 -10.35
CA ASP A 78 -2.51 -11.78 -10.67
C ASP A 78 -3.88 -12.18 -10.13
N GLU A 79 -4.24 -13.45 -10.23
CA GLU A 79 -5.51 -13.95 -9.69
C GLU A 79 -5.51 -13.92 -8.16
N CYS A 80 -4.40 -14.28 -7.52
CA CYS A 80 -4.25 -14.10 -6.07
C CYS A 80 -4.40 -12.63 -5.68
N CYS A 81 -3.76 -11.71 -6.40
CA CYS A 81 -3.90 -10.27 -6.16
C CYS A 81 -5.34 -9.78 -6.42
N ARG A 82 -6.02 -10.30 -7.43
CA ARG A 82 -7.43 -9.98 -7.71
C ARG A 82 -8.30 -10.34 -6.50
N ILE A 83 -8.19 -11.57 -6.00
CA ILE A 83 -9.01 -12.08 -4.89
C ILE A 83 -8.66 -11.35 -3.59
N ARG A 84 -7.37 -11.24 -3.27
CA ARG A 84 -6.94 -10.78 -1.95
C ARG A 84 -6.74 -9.26 -1.82
N LYS A 85 -6.70 -8.53 -2.94
CA LYS A 85 -6.47 -7.07 -2.91
C LYS A 85 -7.53 -6.29 -3.68
N VAL A 86 -7.77 -6.66 -4.95
CA VAL A 86 -8.63 -5.85 -5.82
C VAL A 86 -10.09 -5.91 -5.37
N LEU A 87 -10.59 -7.10 -5.05
CA LEU A 87 -11.98 -7.26 -4.62
C LEU A 87 -12.27 -6.55 -3.29
N PRO A 88 -11.49 -6.73 -2.21
CA PRO A 88 -11.68 -5.99 -0.96
C PRO A 88 -11.59 -4.47 -1.15
N LEU A 89 -10.63 -4.01 -1.97
CA LEU A 89 -10.51 -2.59 -2.30
C LEU A 89 -11.78 -2.05 -2.95
N ARG A 90 -12.26 -2.71 -4.02
CA ARG A 90 -13.45 -2.27 -4.75
C ARG A 90 -14.68 -2.22 -3.84
N GLN A 91 -14.90 -3.22 -3.02
CA GLN A 91 -15.99 -3.22 -2.04
C GLN A 91 -15.88 -2.02 -1.11
N ARG A 92 -14.67 -1.73 -0.60
CA ARG A 92 -14.47 -0.65 0.38
C ARG A 92 -14.67 0.73 -0.19
N ILE A 93 -14.27 0.97 -1.43
CA ILE A 93 -14.37 2.30 -2.05
C ILE A 93 -15.69 2.52 -2.81
N GLN A 94 -16.52 1.50 -2.92
CA GLN A 94 -17.82 1.61 -3.56
C GLN A 94 -18.70 2.66 -2.86
N GLY A 95 -19.28 3.56 -3.64
CA GLY A 95 -20.13 4.64 -3.13
C GLY A 95 -19.37 5.83 -2.56
N MET A 96 -18.03 5.81 -2.57
CA MET A 96 -17.21 6.96 -2.20
C MET A 96 -17.09 7.96 -3.36
N GLY A 97 -16.97 9.26 -3.04
CA GLY A 97 -16.68 10.29 -4.05
C GLY A 97 -15.21 10.34 -4.45
N ALA A 98 -14.32 9.98 -3.52
CA ALA A 98 -12.88 9.99 -3.75
C ALA A 98 -12.13 9.03 -2.81
N TRP A 99 -10.92 8.63 -3.21
CA TRP A 99 -9.96 7.92 -2.36
C TRP A 99 -8.55 8.50 -2.49
N ILE A 100 -7.78 8.43 -1.43
CA ILE A 100 -6.41 8.93 -1.38
C ILE A 100 -5.43 7.77 -1.49
N THR A 101 -4.37 7.92 -2.29
CA THR A 101 -3.30 6.93 -2.45
C THR A 101 -1.92 7.55 -2.26
N GLY A 102 -0.93 6.70 -2.01
CA GLY A 102 0.48 7.09 -1.94
C GLY A 102 1.21 7.02 -3.29
N LEU A 103 0.51 7.07 -4.41
CA LEU A 103 1.16 6.99 -5.72
C LEU A 103 1.98 8.26 -6.00
N ARG A 104 3.18 8.03 -6.52
CA ARG A 104 4.07 9.07 -7.07
C ARG A 104 4.26 8.82 -8.56
N ARG A 105 4.44 9.88 -9.33
CA ARG A 105 4.87 9.77 -10.71
C ARG A 105 6.29 9.21 -10.76
N THR A 106 6.48 8.16 -11.55
CA THR A 106 7.79 7.53 -11.77
C THR A 106 8.05 7.54 -13.27
N PRO A 107 8.90 8.47 -13.76
CA PRO A 107 9.24 8.53 -15.17
C PRO A 107 9.73 7.18 -15.70
N GLY A 108 9.29 6.80 -16.90
CA GLY A 108 9.64 5.52 -17.51
C GLY A 108 8.89 4.29 -17.01
N SER A 109 8.04 4.43 -15.99
CA SER A 109 7.18 3.33 -15.53
C SER A 109 5.91 3.24 -16.40
N SER A 110 5.61 2.06 -16.91
CA SER A 110 4.40 1.81 -17.71
C SER A 110 3.08 2.06 -16.95
N THR A 111 3.10 1.95 -15.61
CA THR A 111 1.91 2.07 -14.76
C THR A 111 1.87 3.33 -13.92
N ARG A 112 2.98 4.09 -13.85
CA ARG A 112 3.12 5.26 -12.97
C ARG A 112 3.73 6.49 -13.66
N GLY A 113 3.95 6.42 -14.98
CA GLY A 113 4.52 7.52 -15.76
C GLY A 113 3.64 8.78 -15.73
N ASP A 114 2.33 8.59 -15.80
CA ASP A 114 1.34 9.66 -15.97
C ASP A 114 0.48 9.93 -14.73
N VAL A 115 0.94 9.52 -13.53
CA VAL A 115 0.21 9.79 -12.27
C VAL A 115 0.07 11.30 -12.07
N ARG A 116 -1.15 11.74 -11.81
CA ARG A 116 -1.54 13.14 -11.52
C ARG A 116 -1.97 13.29 -10.06
N GLY A 117 -1.98 14.54 -9.58
CA GLY A 117 -2.40 14.84 -8.21
C GLY A 117 -3.86 14.46 -7.94
N VAL A 118 -4.73 14.71 -8.92
CA VAL A 118 -6.13 14.27 -8.93
C VAL A 118 -6.43 13.72 -10.31
N GLU A 119 -7.04 12.55 -10.35
CA GLU A 119 -7.45 11.89 -11.58
C GLU A 119 -8.77 11.13 -11.38
N TRP A 120 -9.52 10.96 -12.45
CA TRP A 120 -10.71 10.11 -12.44
C TRP A 120 -10.28 8.65 -12.59
N ASP A 121 -10.64 7.83 -11.62
CA ASP A 121 -10.41 6.38 -11.67
C ASP A 121 -11.55 5.73 -12.46
N LEU A 122 -11.31 5.54 -13.74
CA LEU A 122 -12.31 4.95 -14.66
C LEU A 122 -12.76 3.54 -14.24
N VAL A 123 -11.88 2.79 -13.59
CA VAL A 123 -12.15 1.40 -13.19
C VAL A 123 -13.10 1.35 -12.00
N ASN A 124 -12.97 2.31 -11.09
CA ASN A 124 -13.73 2.33 -9.84
C ASN A 124 -14.82 3.43 -9.82
N GLY A 125 -14.86 4.33 -10.80
CA GLY A 125 -15.90 5.34 -10.95
C GLY A 125 -15.88 6.44 -9.87
N LEU A 126 -14.69 6.84 -9.41
CA LEU A 126 -14.54 7.89 -8.39
C LEU A 126 -13.22 8.65 -8.60
N PHE A 127 -13.05 9.79 -7.90
CA PHE A 127 -11.78 10.51 -7.94
C PHE A 127 -10.68 9.77 -7.17
N LYS A 128 -9.47 9.73 -7.74
CA LYS A 128 -8.26 9.27 -7.09
C LYS A 128 -7.36 10.47 -6.82
N VAL A 129 -6.99 10.67 -5.57
CA VAL A 129 -6.16 11.77 -5.10
C VAL A 129 -4.79 11.22 -4.70
N ASN A 130 -3.75 11.75 -5.29
CA ASN A 130 -2.37 11.34 -5.07
C ASN A 130 -1.56 12.55 -4.55
N PRO A 131 -1.58 12.87 -3.25
CA PRO A 131 -0.98 14.10 -2.72
C PRO A 131 0.51 14.24 -3.02
N LEU A 132 1.21 13.12 -3.08
CA LEU A 132 2.66 13.07 -3.31
C LEU A 132 3.03 12.82 -4.78
N TRP A 133 2.13 13.03 -5.75
CA TRP A 133 2.34 12.68 -7.15
C TRP A 133 3.60 13.29 -7.77
N ALA A 134 3.96 14.52 -7.37
CA ALA A 134 5.14 15.24 -7.86
C ALA A 134 6.41 15.04 -7.00
N TRP A 135 6.30 14.34 -5.86
CA TRP A 135 7.43 14.11 -4.96
C TRP A 135 8.38 13.06 -5.53
N ARG A 136 9.67 13.29 -5.34
CA ARG A 136 10.71 12.30 -5.60
C ARG A 136 10.86 11.37 -4.41
N ARG A 137 11.58 10.26 -4.60
CA ARG A 137 11.91 9.32 -3.51
C ARG A 137 12.67 10.03 -2.38
N GLU A 138 13.60 10.88 -2.77
CA GLU A 138 14.44 11.65 -1.85
C GLU A 138 13.61 12.60 -0.98
N ASP A 139 12.57 13.22 -1.54
CA ASP A 139 11.67 14.12 -0.80
C ASP A 139 10.90 13.36 0.28
N VAL A 140 10.40 12.16 -0.05
CA VAL A 140 9.75 11.25 0.91
C VAL A 140 10.73 10.85 2.02
N SER A 141 11.95 10.44 1.67
CA SER A 141 12.96 10.03 2.65
C SER A 141 13.37 11.18 3.57
N LYS A 142 13.60 12.37 3.01
CA LYS A 142 13.91 13.59 3.78
C LYS A 142 12.80 13.92 4.76
N TYR A 143 11.54 13.87 4.31
CA TYR A 143 10.40 14.14 5.19
C TYR A 143 10.32 13.14 6.34
N ILE A 144 10.43 11.84 6.05
CA ILE A 144 10.42 10.76 7.04
C ILE A 144 11.50 11.00 8.10
N SER A 145 12.73 11.25 7.66
CA SER A 145 13.86 11.51 8.59
C SER A 145 13.62 12.77 9.42
N ALA A 146 13.16 13.86 8.83
CA ALA A 146 12.91 15.12 9.51
C ALA A 146 11.79 15.02 10.55
N GLN A 147 10.79 14.17 10.32
CA GLN A 147 9.65 13.99 11.22
C GLN A 147 9.79 12.77 12.14
N GLY A 148 10.87 11.99 12.00
CA GLY A 148 11.10 10.77 12.77
C GLY A 148 9.97 9.75 12.60
N ILE A 149 9.44 9.59 11.38
CA ILE A 149 8.34 8.67 11.11
C ILE A 149 8.87 7.23 11.12
N PRO A 150 8.26 6.29 11.86
CA PRO A 150 8.62 4.89 11.80
C PRO A 150 8.50 4.35 10.38
N THR A 151 9.45 3.52 9.99
CA THR A 151 9.47 2.88 8.67
C THR A 151 9.58 1.37 8.78
N HIS A 152 9.25 0.68 7.70
CA HIS A 152 9.29 -0.77 7.71
C HIS A 152 10.74 -1.28 7.86
N PRO A 153 11.06 -2.10 8.87
CA PRO A 153 12.45 -2.50 9.18
C PRO A 153 13.12 -3.30 8.05
N LEU A 154 12.38 -3.99 7.22
CA LEU A 154 12.94 -4.71 6.07
C LEU A 154 13.55 -3.78 5.00
N LEU A 155 13.26 -2.47 5.03
CA LEU A 155 13.92 -1.52 4.14
C LEU A 155 15.45 -1.49 4.38
N GLU A 156 15.88 -1.63 5.62
CA GLU A 156 17.31 -1.70 5.99
C GLU A 156 17.96 -3.01 5.56
N GLN A 157 17.15 -4.04 5.29
CA GLN A 157 17.57 -5.35 4.80
C GLN A 157 17.55 -5.47 3.27
N GLY A 158 17.45 -4.34 2.55
CA GLY A 158 17.50 -4.29 1.09
C GLY A 158 16.15 -4.51 0.38
N TYR A 159 15.04 -4.55 1.11
CA TYR A 159 13.73 -4.57 0.50
C TYR A 159 13.33 -3.16 0.07
N GLN A 160 13.28 -2.88 -1.22
CA GLN A 160 12.95 -1.54 -1.72
C GLN A 160 11.43 -1.28 -1.82
N SER A 161 10.62 -2.34 -1.88
CA SER A 161 9.16 -2.28 -1.92
C SER A 161 8.60 -3.50 -1.22
N ILE A 162 7.74 -3.31 -0.24
CA ILE A 162 7.21 -4.37 0.61
C ILE A 162 5.74 -4.62 0.29
N GLY A 163 5.35 -5.87 0.27
CA GLY A 163 3.98 -6.34 0.09
C GLY A 163 3.75 -7.66 0.78
N CYS A 164 3.11 -8.64 0.12
CA CYS A 164 2.97 -9.98 0.67
C CYS A 164 4.34 -10.65 0.80
N GLU A 165 4.58 -11.35 1.88
CA GLU A 165 5.83 -12.06 2.19
C GLU A 165 6.24 -13.02 1.06
N PRO A 166 5.38 -13.92 0.56
CA PRO A 166 5.77 -14.85 -0.50
C PRO A 166 6.08 -14.17 -1.84
N CYS A 167 5.63 -12.91 -2.03
CA CYS A 167 5.79 -12.16 -3.27
C CYS A 167 6.82 -11.04 -3.17
N THR A 168 7.67 -11.02 -2.15
CA THR A 168 8.61 -9.91 -1.94
C THR A 168 10.00 -10.45 -1.62
N ARG A 169 11.02 -9.87 -2.27
CA ARG A 169 12.43 -10.23 -2.09
C ARG A 169 13.27 -8.96 -1.96
N PRO A 170 14.40 -9.02 -1.24
CA PRO A 170 15.37 -7.94 -1.27
C PRO A 170 15.96 -7.80 -2.67
N THR A 171 16.36 -6.59 -3.05
CA THR A 171 16.96 -6.33 -4.36
C THR A 171 17.93 -5.15 -4.28
N LYS A 172 18.97 -5.21 -5.11
CA LYS A 172 19.92 -4.11 -5.33
C LYS A 172 19.64 -3.35 -6.62
N ASP A 173 18.61 -3.72 -7.36
CA ASP A 173 18.23 -3.08 -8.60
C ASP A 173 17.76 -1.63 -8.32
N SER A 174 17.98 -0.74 -9.29
CA SER A 174 17.49 0.64 -9.25
C SER A 174 15.96 0.75 -9.37
N ASN A 175 15.31 -0.27 -9.93
CA ASN A 175 13.86 -0.32 -9.98
C ASN A 175 13.30 -0.73 -8.62
N GLU A 176 12.58 0.19 -7.96
CA GLU A 176 11.97 -0.03 -6.64
C GLU A 176 11.10 -1.29 -6.55
N ARG A 177 10.64 -1.83 -7.66
CA ARG A 177 9.72 -2.99 -7.69
C ARG A 177 10.33 -4.27 -8.24
N SER A 178 11.61 -4.30 -8.58
CA SER A 178 12.27 -5.50 -9.09
C SER A 178 12.26 -6.67 -8.09
N GLY A 179 12.11 -6.39 -6.79
CA GLY A 179 11.92 -7.40 -5.75
C GLY A 179 10.47 -7.89 -5.58
N ARG A 180 9.53 -7.53 -6.49
CA ARG A 180 8.11 -7.92 -6.40
C ARG A 180 7.81 -8.97 -7.46
N TRP A 181 7.40 -10.20 -7.00
CA TRP A 181 7.12 -11.46 -7.73
C TRP A 181 7.80 -11.69 -9.04
#